data_db5912da2b9de9be482cd8c215947341
#
_entry.id   db5912da2b9de9be482cd8c215947341
#
_cell.length_a   1.000
_cell.length_b   1.000
_cell.length_c   1.000
_cell.angle_alpha   90.00
_cell.angle_beta   90.00
_cell.angle_gamma   90.00
#
_symmetry.space_group_name_H-M   'P 1'
#
loop_
_entity.id
_entity.type
_entity.pdbx_description
1 polymer ?
#
loop_
_entity_poly.entity_id
_entity_poly.type
_entity_poly.pdbx_seq_one_letter_code
_entity_poly.pdbx_strand_id
1 'polypeptide(L)'
;MVDKTSKYPAVPADDLKRNLTIAQIDKDQSLRHIGLVGDTYTITVTGDATAGRFSVIDMHIPPGGGPPPHRHDFEETFILLEGEIEATFRGKKSIVRAGDTINIPANAPHQFHNVSSQPTRLLCICSPAGQENFFIEVGTPVATRATSPPKLDEKQQAEFIQKVKTLAPKYRTELLREA
;
A
#
# COMPACT_ATOMS: atom_id res chain seq x y z
N MET A 1 16.63 -31.71 22.37
CA MET A 1 16.26 -32.94 21.64
C MET A 1 15.08 -32.60 20.76
N VAL A 2 15.20 -32.77 19.43
CA VAL A 2 14.06 -32.59 18.53
C VAL A 2 13.21 -33.86 18.61
N ASP A 3 11.94 -33.71 18.95
CA ASP A 3 10.98 -34.81 18.94
C ASP A 3 10.80 -35.35 17.52
N LYS A 4 11.37 -36.52 17.26
CA LYS A 4 11.30 -37.19 15.94
C LYS A 4 9.91 -37.77 15.64
N THR A 5 8.96 -37.64 16.55
CA THR A 5 7.59 -38.16 16.39
C THR A 5 6.60 -37.13 15.92
N SER A 6 7.00 -35.86 15.83
CA SER A 6 6.12 -34.78 15.34
C SER A 6 5.80 -34.94 13.86
N LYS A 7 4.53 -34.99 13.50
CA LYS A 7 3.98 -34.99 12.15
C LYS A 7 4.22 -33.66 11.42
N TYR A 8 4.56 -32.61 12.14
CA TYR A 8 4.74 -31.27 11.60
C TYR A 8 6.21 -30.87 11.61
N PRO A 9 6.65 -30.04 10.63
CA PRO A 9 8.01 -29.52 10.64
C PRO A 9 8.25 -28.67 11.89
N ALA A 10 9.45 -28.76 12.43
CA ALA A 10 9.85 -27.95 13.58
C ALA A 10 9.85 -26.46 13.21
N VAL A 11 9.48 -25.61 14.15
CA VAL A 11 9.64 -24.15 13.99
C VAL A 11 11.14 -23.86 13.84
N PRO A 12 11.56 -23.11 12.79
CA PRO A 12 12.95 -22.73 12.60
C PRO A 12 13.51 -21.98 13.82
N ALA A 13 14.82 -22.06 14.04
CA ALA A 13 15.48 -21.27 15.06
C ALA A 13 15.33 -19.76 14.77
N ASP A 14 15.44 -18.94 15.82
CA ASP A 14 15.42 -17.48 15.70
C ASP A 14 16.56 -16.97 14.80
N ASP A 15 16.26 -15.99 13.97
CA ASP A 15 17.24 -15.26 13.17
C ASP A 15 17.65 -13.97 13.91
N LEU A 16 18.72 -14.04 14.67
CA LEU A 16 19.26 -12.94 15.47
C LEU A 16 19.75 -11.74 14.62
N LYS A 17 19.76 -11.85 13.29
CA LYS A 17 20.07 -10.71 12.39
C LYS A 17 18.86 -9.81 12.16
N ARG A 18 17.66 -10.29 12.48
CA ARG A 18 16.42 -9.53 12.34
C ARG A 18 16.08 -8.84 13.66
N ASN A 19 15.68 -7.58 13.56
CA ASN A 19 15.33 -6.75 14.71
C ASN A 19 13.82 -6.52 14.80
N LEU A 20 13.36 -6.17 15.99
CA LEU A 20 12.02 -5.66 16.20
C LEU A 20 11.86 -4.32 15.45
N THR A 21 10.80 -4.18 14.67
CA THR A 21 10.40 -2.93 14.03
C THR A 21 9.32 -2.26 14.87
N ILE A 22 9.53 -1.00 15.27
CA ILE A 22 8.54 -0.16 15.94
C ILE A 22 8.42 1.13 15.13
N ALA A 23 7.28 1.33 14.46
CA ALA A 23 7.00 2.53 13.69
C ALA A 23 6.04 3.44 14.49
N GLN A 24 6.50 4.61 14.88
CA GLN A 24 5.67 5.65 15.53
C GLN A 24 5.37 6.74 14.49
N ILE A 25 4.26 6.59 13.76
CA ILE A 25 3.99 7.33 12.52
C ILE A 25 4.05 8.86 12.64
N ASP A 26 3.66 9.41 13.79
CA ASP A 26 3.66 10.86 14.04
C ASP A 26 4.93 11.37 14.75
N LYS A 27 5.89 10.49 15.08
CA LYS A 27 7.09 10.81 15.87
C LYS A 27 8.39 10.38 15.21
N ASP A 28 8.36 9.31 14.45
CA ASP A 28 9.55 8.73 13.83
C ASP A 28 9.84 9.43 12.50
N GLN A 29 10.82 10.33 12.53
CA GLN A 29 11.26 11.10 11.37
C GLN A 29 12.02 10.26 10.32
N SER A 30 12.37 9.01 10.63
CA SER A 30 13.00 8.11 9.68
C SER A 30 12.01 7.44 8.72
N LEU A 31 10.71 7.48 9.05
CA LEU A 31 9.68 6.92 8.18
C LEU A 31 9.58 7.70 6.87
N ARG A 32 9.41 6.96 5.79
CA ARG A 32 9.23 7.55 4.46
C ARG A 32 7.77 7.88 4.23
N HIS A 33 7.48 9.17 4.06
CA HIS A 33 6.18 9.68 3.63
C HIS A 33 6.27 10.02 2.15
N ILE A 34 5.40 9.41 1.35
CA ILE A 34 5.41 9.50 -0.12
C ILE A 34 4.08 10.04 -0.59
N GLY A 35 4.11 11.20 -1.23
CA GLY A 35 2.97 11.78 -1.93
C GLY A 35 2.77 11.12 -3.30
N LEU A 36 1.56 10.67 -3.59
CA LEU A 36 1.22 9.96 -4.81
C LEU A 36 -0.19 10.33 -5.25
N VAL A 37 -0.32 11.04 -6.37
CA VAL A 37 -1.62 11.42 -6.99
C VAL A 37 -2.63 12.06 -6.02
N GLY A 38 -2.14 12.90 -5.11
CA GLY A 38 -2.99 13.54 -4.09
C GLY A 38 -3.01 12.83 -2.74
N ASP A 39 -2.74 11.54 -2.71
CA ASP A 39 -2.67 10.73 -1.49
C ASP A 39 -1.29 10.82 -0.82
N THR A 40 -1.19 10.40 0.44
CA THR A 40 0.09 10.26 1.14
C THR A 40 0.21 8.88 1.76
N TYR A 41 1.29 8.18 1.44
CA TYR A 41 1.60 6.83 1.88
C TYR A 41 2.83 6.84 2.77
N THR A 42 2.70 6.29 3.96
CA THR A 42 3.80 6.17 4.94
C THR A 42 4.21 4.72 5.08
N ILE A 43 5.45 4.40 4.76
CA ILE A 43 5.97 3.04 4.89
C ILE A 43 6.28 2.77 6.36
N THR A 44 5.51 1.92 7.03
CA THR A 44 5.67 1.59 8.45
C THR A 44 6.44 0.29 8.68
N VAL A 45 6.26 -0.70 7.79
CA VAL A 45 7.05 -1.95 7.80
C VAL A 45 7.48 -2.24 6.37
N THR A 46 8.78 -2.32 6.15
CA THR A 46 9.35 -2.61 4.83
C THR A 46 9.46 -4.11 4.57
N GLY A 47 9.58 -4.50 3.30
CA GLY A 47 9.88 -5.88 2.91
C GLY A 47 11.20 -6.38 3.51
N ASP A 48 12.20 -5.53 3.64
CA ASP A 48 13.48 -5.90 4.27
C ASP A 48 13.28 -6.31 5.73
N ALA A 49 12.44 -5.58 6.48
CA ALA A 49 12.13 -5.91 7.88
C ALA A 49 11.40 -7.25 8.03
N THR A 50 10.70 -7.73 6.99
CA THR A 50 9.92 -8.97 7.00
C THR A 50 10.55 -10.12 6.21
N ALA A 51 11.77 -9.95 5.71
CA ALA A 51 12.44 -10.88 4.79
C ALA A 51 11.55 -11.15 3.53
N GLY A 52 10.96 -10.09 2.98
CA GLY A 52 10.15 -10.11 1.77
C GLY A 52 8.72 -10.64 1.94
N ARG A 53 8.31 -11.02 3.15
CA ARG A 53 7.01 -11.68 3.35
C ARG A 53 5.83 -10.74 3.18
N PHE A 54 5.94 -9.54 3.70
CA PHE A 54 4.92 -8.50 3.57
C PHE A 54 5.52 -7.11 3.82
N SER A 55 4.80 -6.07 3.40
CA SER A 55 5.02 -4.69 3.83
C SER A 55 3.73 -4.12 4.42
N VAL A 56 3.86 -3.07 5.26
CA VAL A 56 2.72 -2.34 5.82
C VAL A 56 2.87 -0.87 5.52
N ILE A 57 1.82 -0.28 4.98
CA ILE A 57 1.78 1.11 4.52
C ILE A 57 0.56 1.77 5.14
N ASP A 58 0.76 2.86 5.86
CA ASP A 58 -0.33 3.72 6.35
C ASP A 58 -0.67 4.73 5.24
N MET A 59 -1.91 4.73 4.79
CA MET A 59 -2.37 5.55 3.68
C MET A 59 -3.34 6.62 4.18
N HIS A 60 -3.08 7.87 3.83
CA HIS A 60 -3.95 9.02 4.01
C HIS A 60 -4.54 9.42 2.66
N ILE A 61 -5.85 9.24 2.51
CA ILE A 61 -6.58 9.41 1.26
C ILE A 61 -7.52 10.62 1.41
N PRO A 62 -7.21 11.77 0.81
CA PRO A 62 -8.09 12.93 0.85
C PRO A 62 -9.38 12.70 0.05
N PRO A 63 -10.40 13.58 0.20
CA PRO A 63 -11.59 13.54 -0.66
C PRO A 63 -11.23 13.48 -2.15
N GLY A 64 -11.80 12.52 -2.89
CA GLY A 64 -11.51 12.26 -4.31
C GLY A 64 -10.21 11.50 -4.58
N GLY A 65 -9.42 11.16 -3.54
CA GLY A 65 -8.21 10.37 -3.67
C GLY A 65 -8.48 8.89 -3.92
N GLY A 66 -7.41 8.17 -4.27
CA GLY A 66 -7.40 6.75 -4.57
C GLY A 66 -6.76 6.40 -5.92
N PRO A 67 -6.29 5.17 -6.09
CA PRO A 67 -5.62 4.72 -7.30
C PRO A 67 -6.61 4.47 -8.44
N PRO A 68 -6.18 4.65 -9.72
CA PRO A 68 -6.96 4.23 -10.87
C PRO A 68 -7.11 2.70 -10.93
N PRO A 69 -7.97 2.16 -11.84
CA PRO A 69 -8.11 0.72 -12.04
C PRO A 69 -6.76 0.05 -12.29
N HIS A 70 -6.47 -1.00 -11.52
CA HIS A 70 -5.22 -1.76 -11.64
C HIS A 70 -5.39 -3.20 -11.16
N ARG A 71 -4.36 -4.00 -11.35
CA ARG A 71 -4.18 -5.32 -10.73
C ARG A 71 -2.70 -5.58 -10.48
N HIS A 72 -2.42 -6.48 -9.57
CA HIS A 72 -1.06 -6.91 -9.22
C HIS A 72 -1.08 -8.38 -8.79
N ASP A 73 0.06 -9.07 -8.84
CA ASP A 73 0.14 -10.50 -8.55
C ASP A 73 0.58 -10.82 -7.10
N PHE A 74 0.18 -9.98 -6.17
CA PHE A 74 0.32 -10.17 -4.72
C PHE A 74 -1.02 -9.93 -4.04
N GLU A 75 -1.18 -10.49 -2.83
CA GLU A 75 -2.34 -10.21 -1.97
C GLU A 75 -2.24 -8.81 -1.40
N GLU A 76 -3.35 -8.08 -1.39
CA GLU A 76 -3.44 -6.76 -0.79
C GLU A 76 -4.61 -6.70 0.18
N THR A 77 -4.31 -6.37 1.44
CA THR A 77 -5.34 -6.26 2.48
C THR A 77 -5.43 -4.82 2.96
N PHE A 78 -6.62 -4.25 2.95
CA PHE A 78 -6.91 -2.95 3.54
C PHE A 78 -7.64 -3.11 4.87
N ILE A 79 -7.16 -2.40 5.89
CA ILE A 79 -7.82 -2.25 7.19
C ILE A 79 -8.16 -0.78 7.36
N LEU A 80 -9.43 -0.43 7.31
CA LEU A 80 -9.87 0.95 7.43
C LEU A 80 -9.85 1.38 8.91
N LEU A 81 -9.11 2.44 9.20
CA LEU A 81 -8.96 3.02 10.52
C LEU A 81 -9.89 4.21 10.74
N GLU A 82 -10.06 5.05 9.71
CA GLU A 82 -10.87 6.27 9.76
C GLU A 82 -11.55 6.50 8.41
N GLY A 83 -12.78 7.03 8.42
CA GLY A 83 -13.52 7.39 7.20
C GLY A 83 -14.09 6.20 6.43
N GLU A 84 -14.27 6.40 5.13
CA GLU A 84 -14.81 5.38 4.22
C GLU A 84 -14.24 5.51 2.80
N ILE A 85 -14.24 4.42 2.06
CA ILE A 85 -13.92 4.37 0.62
C ILE A 85 -15.00 3.63 -0.15
N GLU A 86 -15.18 3.97 -1.42
CA GLU A 86 -15.85 3.12 -2.40
C GLU A 86 -14.79 2.22 -3.05
N ALA A 87 -14.81 0.94 -2.72
CA ALA A 87 -13.97 -0.06 -3.34
C ALA A 87 -14.69 -0.68 -4.53
N THR A 88 -14.02 -0.75 -5.68
CA THR A 88 -14.50 -1.46 -6.87
C THR A 88 -13.68 -2.72 -7.07
N PHE A 89 -14.31 -3.87 -6.98
CA PHE A 89 -13.70 -5.18 -7.18
C PHE A 89 -14.38 -5.92 -8.33
N ARG A 90 -13.64 -6.23 -9.39
CA ARG A 90 -14.17 -6.87 -10.62
C ARG A 90 -15.44 -6.17 -11.13
N GLY A 91 -15.43 -4.84 -11.13
CA GLY A 91 -16.56 -4.00 -11.56
C GLY A 91 -17.70 -3.82 -10.56
N LYS A 92 -17.69 -4.52 -9.41
CA LYS A 92 -18.68 -4.34 -8.35
C LYS A 92 -18.21 -3.35 -7.31
N LYS A 93 -19.04 -2.37 -6.99
CA LYS A 93 -18.79 -1.34 -6.00
C LYS A 93 -19.30 -1.75 -4.63
N SER A 94 -18.54 -1.40 -3.59
CA SER A 94 -18.90 -1.60 -2.19
C SER A 94 -18.37 -0.44 -1.36
N ILE A 95 -19.13 0.04 -0.39
CA ILE A 95 -18.65 1.01 0.58
C ILE A 95 -18.02 0.26 1.73
N VAL A 96 -16.78 0.60 2.03
CA VAL A 96 -15.96 0.03 3.12
C VAL A 96 -15.67 1.14 4.11
N ARG A 97 -15.90 0.89 5.40
CA ARG A 97 -15.86 1.91 6.47
C ARG A 97 -14.84 1.57 7.55
N ALA A 98 -14.52 2.54 8.37
CA ALA A 98 -13.70 2.35 9.56
C ALA A 98 -14.18 1.14 10.38
N GLY A 99 -13.24 0.23 10.71
CA GLY A 99 -13.49 -1.06 11.35
C GLY A 99 -13.61 -2.25 10.38
N ASP A 100 -13.83 -1.98 9.08
CA ASP A 100 -13.86 -3.05 8.07
C ASP A 100 -12.46 -3.46 7.64
N THR A 101 -12.36 -4.71 7.21
CA THR A 101 -11.16 -5.27 6.56
C THR A 101 -11.58 -5.92 5.25
N ILE A 102 -10.86 -5.59 4.18
CA ILE A 102 -11.04 -6.23 2.87
C ILE A 102 -9.72 -6.81 2.39
N ASN A 103 -9.78 -7.96 1.73
CA ASN A 103 -8.64 -8.57 1.05
C ASN A 103 -8.90 -8.62 -0.45
N ILE A 104 -7.95 -8.12 -1.21
CA ILE A 104 -7.94 -8.18 -2.67
C ILE A 104 -7.04 -9.33 -3.08
N PRO A 105 -7.59 -10.41 -3.65
CA PRO A 105 -6.79 -11.52 -4.14
C PRO A 105 -5.85 -11.10 -5.27
N ALA A 106 -4.69 -11.71 -5.32
CA ALA A 106 -3.73 -11.52 -6.42
C ALA A 106 -4.40 -11.61 -7.79
N ASN A 107 -3.97 -10.76 -8.71
CA ASN A 107 -4.43 -10.64 -10.10
C ASN A 107 -5.87 -10.11 -10.30
N ALA A 108 -6.61 -9.81 -9.24
CA ALA A 108 -7.97 -9.31 -9.37
C ALA A 108 -8.00 -7.82 -9.74
N PRO A 109 -8.74 -7.41 -10.80
CA PRO A 109 -8.96 -6.00 -11.11
C PRO A 109 -9.68 -5.28 -9.97
N HIS A 110 -9.12 -4.16 -9.53
CA HIS A 110 -9.68 -3.36 -8.46
C HIS A 110 -9.24 -1.89 -8.53
N GLN A 111 -9.92 -1.08 -7.76
CA GLN A 111 -9.59 0.31 -7.43
C GLN A 111 -10.36 0.71 -6.18
N PHE A 112 -10.01 1.84 -5.58
CA PHE A 112 -10.86 2.49 -4.60
C PHE A 112 -10.83 4.02 -4.76
N HIS A 113 -11.87 4.68 -4.24
CA HIS A 113 -11.94 6.14 -4.16
C HIS A 113 -12.52 6.57 -2.83
N ASN A 114 -11.96 7.63 -2.27
CA ASN A 114 -12.62 8.33 -1.18
C ASN A 114 -13.72 9.24 -1.77
N VAL A 115 -14.95 8.76 -1.72
CA VAL A 115 -16.15 9.49 -2.20
C VAL A 115 -16.74 10.41 -1.14
N SER A 116 -16.18 10.41 0.07
CA SER A 116 -16.66 11.25 1.18
C SER A 116 -16.05 12.66 1.13
N SER A 117 -16.53 13.55 1.99
CA SER A 117 -15.99 14.92 2.16
C SER A 117 -14.88 15.02 3.20
N GLN A 118 -14.50 13.90 3.84
CA GLN A 118 -13.46 13.83 4.87
C GLN A 118 -12.32 12.92 4.42
N PRO A 119 -11.08 13.14 4.89
CA PRO A 119 -10.00 12.20 4.64
C PRO A 119 -10.30 10.81 5.21
N THR A 120 -9.82 9.81 4.53
CA THR A 120 -9.84 8.41 4.98
C THR A 120 -8.43 7.97 5.33
N ARG A 121 -8.30 7.15 6.37
CA ARG A 121 -7.04 6.51 6.76
C ARG A 121 -7.21 5.00 6.78
N LEU A 122 -6.27 4.31 6.17
CA LEU A 122 -6.25 2.86 6.12
C LEU A 122 -4.82 2.30 6.19
N LEU A 123 -4.69 1.06 6.66
CA LEU A 123 -3.47 0.29 6.49
C LEU A 123 -3.60 -0.58 5.25
N CYS A 124 -2.57 -0.55 4.41
CA CYS A 124 -2.40 -1.46 3.28
C CYS A 124 -1.30 -2.46 3.63
N ILE A 125 -1.60 -3.75 3.53
CA ILE A 125 -0.66 -4.86 3.74
C ILE A 125 -0.51 -5.58 2.41
N CYS A 126 0.71 -5.58 1.84
CA CYS A 126 1.02 -6.29 0.60
C CYS A 126 1.84 -7.54 0.89
N SER A 127 1.43 -8.69 0.39
CA SER A 127 2.12 -9.98 0.57
C SER A 127 2.20 -10.76 -0.76
N PRO A 128 3.42 -11.08 -1.25
CA PRO A 128 4.73 -10.67 -0.73
C PRO A 128 4.95 -9.16 -0.78
N ALA A 129 5.98 -8.69 -0.05
CA ALA A 129 6.42 -7.29 -0.08
C ALA A 129 6.95 -6.87 -1.46
N GLY A 130 7.07 -5.55 -1.67
CA GLY A 130 7.66 -4.96 -2.89
C GLY A 130 6.92 -3.73 -3.39
N GLN A 131 5.63 -3.60 -3.08
CA GLN A 131 4.81 -2.47 -3.51
C GLN A 131 5.29 -1.14 -2.89
N GLU A 132 5.83 -1.17 -1.68
CA GLU A 132 6.43 0.00 -1.05
C GLU A 132 7.58 0.59 -1.87
N ASN A 133 8.34 -0.26 -2.56
CA ASN A 133 9.43 0.19 -3.43
C ASN A 133 8.91 0.88 -4.70
N PHE A 134 7.78 0.42 -5.23
CA PHE A 134 7.09 1.13 -6.32
C PHE A 134 6.70 2.54 -5.90
N PHE A 135 6.06 2.69 -4.75
CA PHE A 135 5.66 4.01 -4.25
C PHE A 135 6.85 4.93 -4.00
N ILE A 136 7.96 4.41 -3.44
CA ILE A 136 9.20 5.17 -3.25
C ILE A 136 9.79 5.63 -4.59
N GLU A 137 9.75 4.79 -5.62
CA GLU A 137 10.37 5.10 -6.91
C GLU A 137 9.50 6.07 -7.73
N VAL A 138 8.17 5.95 -7.70
CA VAL A 138 7.29 6.80 -8.52
C VAL A 138 6.88 8.09 -7.84
N GLY A 139 6.69 8.08 -6.52
CA GLY A 139 6.11 9.19 -5.78
C GLY A 139 7.13 10.28 -5.41
N THR A 140 6.64 11.29 -4.70
CA THR A 140 7.41 12.44 -4.22
C THR A 140 7.51 12.40 -2.70
N PRO A 141 8.71 12.48 -2.09
CA PRO A 141 8.83 12.59 -0.64
C PRO A 141 8.09 13.82 -0.10
N VAL A 142 7.36 13.65 1.00
CA VAL A 142 6.64 14.71 1.70
C VAL A 142 6.99 14.71 3.19
N ALA A 143 6.68 15.80 3.91
CA ALA A 143 7.19 16.00 5.26
C ALA A 143 6.50 15.13 6.33
N THR A 144 5.21 14.85 6.18
CA THR A 144 4.43 14.09 7.18
C THR A 144 3.39 13.21 6.48
N ARG A 145 2.79 12.28 7.21
CA ARG A 145 1.73 11.40 6.70
C ARG A 145 0.48 12.12 6.16
N ALA A 146 0.25 13.36 6.58
CA ALA A 146 -0.90 14.16 6.15
C ALA A 146 -0.49 15.35 5.24
N THR A 147 0.77 15.45 4.87
CA THR A 147 1.23 16.49 3.94
C THR A 147 0.79 16.13 2.53
N SER A 148 -0.08 16.96 1.94
CA SER A 148 -0.50 16.78 0.54
C SER A 148 0.70 16.89 -0.40
N PRO A 149 0.81 16.03 -1.41
CA PRO A 149 1.84 16.16 -2.44
C PRO A 149 1.66 17.47 -3.24
N PRO A 150 2.73 17.98 -3.85
CA PRO A 150 2.65 19.13 -4.74
C PRO A 150 1.64 18.88 -5.87
N LYS A 151 0.86 19.92 -6.21
CA LYS A 151 0.02 19.86 -7.44
C LYS A 151 0.93 19.85 -8.65
N LEU A 152 0.71 18.89 -9.53
CA LEU A 152 1.42 18.78 -10.78
C LEU A 152 0.71 19.62 -11.87
N ASP A 153 1.48 20.33 -12.70
CA ASP A 153 0.97 20.89 -13.95
C ASP A 153 0.72 19.79 -14.99
N GLU A 154 0.14 20.14 -16.14
CA GLU A 154 -0.21 19.17 -17.19
C GLU A 154 1.00 18.39 -17.71
N LYS A 155 2.16 19.04 -17.86
CA LYS A 155 3.39 18.39 -18.31
C LYS A 155 3.91 17.41 -17.27
N GLN A 156 4.01 17.85 -16.02
CA GLN A 156 4.43 17.02 -14.88
C GLN A 156 3.50 15.83 -14.68
N GLN A 157 2.18 16.02 -14.85
CA GLN A 157 1.19 14.95 -14.78
C GLN A 157 1.43 13.90 -15.89
N ALA A 158 1.68 14.34 -17.12
CA ALA A 158 1.97 13.43 -18.23
C ALA A 158 3.28 12.65 -18.01
N GLU A 159 4.32 13.30 -17.53
CA GLU A 159 5.60 12.67 -17.16
C GLU A 159 5.43 11.65 -16.03
N PHE A 160 4.66 12.00 -15.01
CA PHE A 160 4.33 11.11 -13.91
C PHE A 160 3.58 9.86 -14.40
N ILE A 161 2.53 10.01 -15.19
CA ILE A 161 1.77 8.89 -15.77
C ILE A 161 2.68 7.99 -16.60
N GLN A 162 3.57 8.56 -17.40
CA GLN A 162 4.52 7.79 -18.20
C GLN A 162 5.51 7.02 -17.31
N LYS A 163 6.02 7.64 -16.25
CA LYS A 163 6.88 6.99 -15.25
C LYS A 163 6.18 5.80 -14.58
N VAL A 164 4.94 5.99 -14.13
CA VAL A 164 4.12 4.94 -13.53
C VAL A 164 3.93 3.78 -14.50
N LYS A 165 3.52 4.04 -15.75
CA LYS A 165 3.33 3.00 -16.77
C LYS A 165 4.60 2.21 -17.07
N THR A 166 5.75 2.88 -17.07
CA THR A 166 7.05 2.25 -17.33
C THR A 166 7.51 1.36 -16.19
N LEU A 167 7.23 1.77 -14.94
CA LEU A 167 7.72 1.08 -13.74
C LEU A 167 6.75 0.03 -13.21
N ALA A 168 5.45 0.16 -13.44
CA ALA A 168 4.45 -0.76 -12.90
C ALA A 168 4.77 -2.25 -13.17
N PRO A 169 5.19 -2.68 -14.39
CA PRO A 169 5.54 -4.07 -14.64
C PRO A 169 6.74 -4.58 -13.82
N LYS A 170 7.73 -3.73 -13.52
CA LYS A 170 8.86 -4.06 -12.64
C LYS A 170 8.39 -4.47 -11.24
N TYR A 171 7.28 -3.89 -10.80
CA TYR A 171 6.67 -4.12 -9.51
C TYR A 171 5.42 -5.01 -9.58
N ARG A 172 5.32 -5.83 -10.65
CA ARG A 172 4.27 -6.83 -10.81
C ARG A 172 2.85 -6.22 -10.79
N THR A 173 2.74 -4.98 -11.26
CA THR A 173 1.50 -4.20 -11.29
C THR A 173 1.15 -3.84 -12.73
N GLU A 174 -0.13 -3.88 -13.06
CA GLU A 174 -0.68 -3.49 -14.36
C GLU A 174 -1.78 -2.45 -14.17
N LEU A 175 -1.63 -1.30 -14.84
CA LEU A 175 -2.69 -0.30 -14.91
C LEU A 175 -3.72 -0.73 -15.95
N LEU A 176 -4.98 -0.67 -15.57
CA LEU A 176 -6.10 -1.03 -16.44
C LEU A 176 -6.74 0.25 -17.01
N ARG A 177 -7.47 0.12 -18.12
CA ARG A 177 -8.29 1.21 -18.65
C ARG A 177 -9.55 1.33 -17.80
N GLU A 178 -10.04 2.55 -17.61
CA GLU A 178 -11.40 2.75 -17.11
C GLU A 178 -12.38 2.09 -18.10
N ALA A 179 -13.35 1.36 -17.54
CA ALA A 179 -14.37 0.66 -18.32
C ALA A 179 -15.47 1.61 -18.77
#